data_cc8b06c09c4afb97a02c6c1ee8e14b90
#
_entry.id   cc8b06c09c4afb97a02c6c1ee8e14b90
#
_cell.length_a   1.000
_cell.length_b   1.000
_cell.length_c   1.000
_cell.angle_alpha   90.00
_cell.angle_beta   90.00
_cell.angle_gamma   90.00
#
_symmetry.space_group_name_H-M   'P 1'
#
loop_
_entity.id
_entity.type
_entity.pdbx_description
1 polymer ?
#
loop_
_entity_poly.entity_id
_entity_poly.type
_entity_poly.pdbx_seq_one_letter_code
_entity_poly.pdbx_strand_id
1 'polypeptide(L)'
;MRIRLGPVGVAIVLGFCIRVALAFTNIFFVPLRQSSDAFGYLRKSQEFTGADLDEILTLLASNDTVMVLFGSLVYRVTDQAPIVLGVLMAILGTVVIPLSYRCALELWGNKQVAKAVAWSVALFPQLVLHSALYLREIPVSFCLVAAALCAVRYVKHNQINQVVGYFFWIFSGALFHSGVMVAMPALMVGMWTVRPRGGRRAVTFYVTNTVAVLFLAGILYMANSSSVGMDKFGGSLEQAAGTFEKQEMRDATGGAAYPAWLRVSGGFSDIWKVPFRLAALLYSPLVPFMIRSPGHLLGAVDAGLYLYLCRNIYMNWRSVKLNRSALVLLIVMLALYLLFSLGVSNFGTAIRHRAKMSPLLLVIAAGLPVLRRQARAERRFRAE
;
A
#
# COMPACT_ATOMS: atom_id res chain seq x y z
N MET A 1 3.32 -36.45 15.59
CA MET A 1 2.17 -35.67 15.10
C MET A 1 2.59 -34.97 13.79
N ARG A 2 2.15 -35.44 12.60
CA ARG A 2 2.48 -34.78 11.32
C ARG A 2 1.54 -33.60 11.11
N ILE A 3 2.02 -32.38 11.32
CA ILE A 3 1.26 -31.17 11.00
C ILE A 3 1.16 -31.09 9.47
N ARG A 4 0.01 -31.46 8.90
CA ARG A 4 -0.27 -31.24 7.48
C ARG A 4 -0.64 -29.78 7.26
N LEU A 5 0.35 -28.98 6.87
CA LEU A 5 0.09 -27.62 6.43
C LEU A 5 -0.74 -27.66 5.13
N GLY A 6 -1.90 -27.02 5.14
CA GLY A 6 -2.64 -26.80 3.89
C GLY A 6 -1.89 -25.83 2.95
N PRO A 7 -2.29 -25.72 1.67
CA PRO A 7 -1.58 -24.90 0.67
C PRO A 7 -1.32 -23.46 1.08
N VAL A 8 -2.20 -22.86 1.88
CA VAL A 8 -2.02 -21.50 2.42
C VAL A 8 -0.96 -21.49 3.53
N GLY A 9 -0.94 -22.53 4.39
CA GLY A 9 0.09 -22.68 5.41
C GLY A 9 1.48 -22.80 4.80
N VAL A 10 1.62 -23.54 3.69
CA VAL A 10 2.89 -23.65 2.95
C VAL A 10 3.32 -22.28 2.40
N ALA A 11 2.39 -21.50 1.82
CA ALA A 11 2.69 -20.14 1.32
C ALA A 11 3.15 -19.20 2.46
N ILE A 12 2.56 -19.29 3.65
CA ILE A 12 2.95 -18.51 4.83
C ILE A 12 4.36 -18.90 5.28
N VAL A 13 4.63 -20.19 5.47
CA VAL A 13 5.95 -20.66 5.94
C VAL A 13 7.04 -20.32 4.93
N LEU A 14 6.83 -20.63 3.65
CA LEU A 14 7.80 -20.30 2.60
C LEU A 14 8.03 -18.78 2.52
N GLY A 15 6.93 -17.99 2.53
CA GLY A 15 7.00 -16.55 2.51
C GLY A 15 7.77 -15.97 3.71
N PHE A 16 7.62 -16.53 4.89
CA PHE A 16 8.37 -16.17 6.08
C PHE A 16 9.86 -16.51 5.94
N CYS A 17 10.18 -17.75 5.58
CA CYS A 17 11.57 -18.20 5.43
C CYS A 17 12.35 -17.34 4.42
N ILE A 18 11.75 -17.02 3.26
CA ILE A 18 12.40 -16.17 2.26
C ILE A 18 12.67 -14.76 2.81
N ARG A 19 11.70 -14.15 3.51
CA ARG A 19 11.83 -12.80 4.08
C ARG A 19 12.91 -12.74 5.16
N VAL A 20 12.92 -13.72 6.05
CA VAL A 20 13.94 -13.82 7.10
C VAL A 20 15.32 -14.05 6.48
N ALA A 21 15.45 -14.98 5.53
CA ALA A 21 16.72 -15.21 4.84
C ALA A 21 17.26 -13.93 4.17
N LEU A 22 16.40 -13.15 3.52
CA LEU A 22 16.79 -11.87 2.93
C LEU A 22 17.15 -10.81 3.98
N ALA A 23 16.45 -10.77 5.14
CA ALA A 23 16.80 -9.86 6.22
C ALA A 23 18.20 -10.18 6.77
N PHE A 24 18.52 -11.46 6.98
CA PHE A 24 19.87 -11.90 7.36
C PHE A 24 20.89 -11.54 6.28
N THR A 25 20.61 -11.80 5.01
CA THR A 25 21.51 -11.45 3.91
C THR A 25 21.80 -9.96 3.86
N ASN A 26 20.77 -9.12 4.05
CA ASN A 26 20.93 -7.65 4.04
C ASN A 26 21.82 -7.13 5.17
N ILE A 27 21.73 -7.73 6.34
CA ILE A 27 22.45 -7.23 7.54
C ILE A 27 23.85 -7.81 7.65
N PHE A 28 24.02 -9.09 7.36
CA PHE A 28 25.28 -9.78 7.64
C PHE A 28 26.17 -10.01 6.42
N PHE A 29 25.62 -9.96 5.18
CA PHE A 29 26.39 -10.35 4.00
C PHE A 29 26.48 -9.23 2.95
N VAL A 30 25.37 -8.85 2.35
CA VAL A 30 25.33 -7.90 1.24
C VAL A 30 24.20 -6.90 1.45
N PRO A 31 24.51 -5.62 1.70
CA PRO A 31 23.48 -4.58 1.79
C PRO A 31 22.70 -4.48 0.48
N LEU A 32 21.39 -4.64 0.57
CA LEU A 32 20.51 -4.47 -0.59
C LEU A 32 20.47 -3.00 -0.98
N ARG A 33 20.60 -2.68 -2.26
CA ARG A 33 20.68 -1.27 -2.75
C ARG A 33 19.51 -0.37 -2.34
N GLN A 34 18.36 -0.93 -2.07
CA GLN A 34 17.18 -0.19 -1.58
C GLN A 34 17.21 0.06 -0.06
N SER A 35 18.29 -0.31 0.60
CA SER A 35 18.44 -0.23 2.06
C SER A 35 18.92 1.12 2.57
N SER A 36 19.28 2.10 1.72
CA SER A 36 19.80 3.40 2.18
C SER A 36 18.88 4.09 3.19
N ASP A 37 17.56 4.12 2.90
CA ASP A 37 16.57 4.69 3.83
C ASP A 37 16.35 3.80 5.04
N ALA A 38 16.42 2.47 4.87
CA ALA A 38 16.34 1.52 5.98
C ALA A 38 17.49 1.74 6.96
N PHE A 39 18.72 1.91 6.48
CA PHE A 39 19.87 2.28 7.30
C PHE A 39 19.70 3.66 7.95
N GLY A 40 19.07 4.62 7.25
CA GLY A 40 18.70 5.91 7.80
C GLY A 40 17.77 5.77 9.02
N TYR A 41 16.73 4.94 8.91
CA TYR A 41 15.83 4.64 10.04
C TYR A 41 16.54 3.91 11.17
N LEU A 42 17.37 2.90 10.87
CA LEU A 42 18.12 2.16 11.88
C LEU A 42 19.06 3.07 12.67
N ARG A 43 19.83 3.94 11.96
CA ARG A 43 20.74 4.90 12.59
C ARG A 43 19.99 5.90 13.47
N LYS A 44 18.94 6.53 12.96
CA LYS A 44 18.10 7.44 13.76
C LYS A 44 17.52 6.73 14.98
N SER A 45 17.02 5.51 14.83
CA SER A 45 16.50 4.72 15.96
C SER A 45 17.57 4.45 17.01
N GLN A 46 18.80 4.25 16.61
CA GLN A 46 19.94 4.09 17.50
C GLN A 46 20.27 5.38 18.25
N GLU A 47 20.30 6.51 17.55
CA GLU A 47 20.53 7.85 18.12
C GLU A 47 19.51 8.16 19.22
N PHE A 48 18.24 7.76 19.05
CA PHE A 48 17.14 8.00 19.99
C PHE A 48 16.92 6.88 21.02
N THR A 49 17.80 5.89 21.10
CA THR A 49 17.65 4.79 22.09
C THR A 49 17.73 5.28 23.53
N GLY A 50 18.50 6.34 23.81
CA GLY A 50 18.60 6.98 25.12
C GLY A 50 17.71 8.21 25.34
N ALA A 51 16.89 8.59 24.36
CA ALA A 51 16.11 9.82 24.39
C ALA A 51 15.06 9.83 25.51
N ASP A 52 14.88 10.97 26.14
CA ASP A 52 13.83 11.21 27.12
C ASP A 52 12.45 11.37 26.48
N LEU A 53 11.39 11.35 27.31
CA LEU A 53 10.01 11.42 26.82
C LEU A 53 9.73 12.72 26.02
N ASP A 54 10.32 13.83 26.45
CA ASP A 54 10.16 15.15 25.80
C ASP A 54 10.86 15.17 24.42
N GLU A 55 12.00 14.57 24.29
CA GLU A 55 12.68 14.39 23.00
C GLU A 55 11.88 13.47 22.06
N ILE A 56 11.25 12.42 22.60
CA ILE A 56 10.36 11.53 21.88
C ILE A 56 9.10 12.29 21.40
N LEU A 57 8.54 13.15 22.23
CA LEU A 57 7.38 13.97 21.86
C LEU A 57 7.71 15.01 20.78
N THR A 58 8.91 15.59 20.79
CA THR A 58 9.38 16.46 19.70
C THR A 58 9.54 15.71 18.38
N LEU A 59 9.95 14.43 18.44
CA LEU A 59 9.95 13.56 17.28
C LEU A 59 8.54 13.34 16.72
N LEU A 60 7.49 13.31 17.51
CA LEU A 60 6.11 13.12 17.05
C LEU A 60 5.65 14.19 16.05
N ALA A 61 6.35 15.30 15.95
CA ALA A 61 6.12 16.33 14.93
C ALA A 61 6.69 16.00 13.54
N SER A 62 7.53 14.98 13.38
CA SER A 62 8.17 14.66 12.09
C SER A 62 7.55 13.44 11.38
N ASN A 63 7.57 13.40 10.04
CA ASN A 63 6.96 12.35 9.22
C ASN A 63 7.64 10.95 9.33
N ASP A 64 8.83 10.88 9.89
CA ASP A 64 9.61 9.63 10.03
C ASP A 64 9.49 9.03 11.44
N THR A 65 8.76 9.69 12.30
CA THR A 65 8.75 9.50 13.76
C THR A 65 8.35 8.10 14.18
N VAL A 66 7.26 7.58 13.62
CA VAL A 66 6.72 6.29 14.11
C VAL A 66 7.71 5.15 13.87
N MET A 67 8.43 5.16 12.72
CA MET A 67 9.48 4.16 12.47
C MET A 67 10.65 4.33 13.43
N VAL A 68 11.13 5.56 13.61
CA VAL A 68 12.25 5.86 14.53
C VAL A 68 11.89 5.51 15.97
N LEU A 69 10.71 5.92 16.43
CA LEU A 69 10.21 5.61 17.76
C LEU A 69 10.09 4.10 18.00
N PHE A 70 9.46 3.38 17.08
CA PHE A 70 9.33 1.93 17.19
C PHE A 70 10.70 1.26 17.21
N GLY A 71 11.62 1.68 16.35
CA GLY A 71 12.98 1.15 16.30
C GLY A 71 13.77 1.43 17.59
N SER A 72 13.66 2.64 18.15
CA SER A 72 14.36 3.00 19.41
C SER A 72 13.83 2.18 20.59
N LEU A 73 12.52 1.95 20.68
CA LEU A 73 11.92 1.09 21.71
C LEU A 73 12.41 -0.36 21.61
N VAL A 74 12.48 -0.91 20.39
CA VAL A 74 13.03 -2.25 20.18
C VAL A 74 14.52 -2.30 20.55
N TYR A 75 15.30 -1.29 20.18
CA TYR A 75 16.72 -1.22 20.50
C TYR A 75 17.03 -1.13 22.00
N ARG A 76 16.15 -0.48 22.78
CA ARG A 76 16.29 -0.47 24.26
C ARG A 76 16.28 -1.86 24.90
N VAL A 77 15.57 -2.82 24.29
CA VAL A 77 15.38 -4.17 24.83
C VAL A 77 16.21 -5.24 24.11
N THR A 78 16.88 -4.89 23.00
CA THR A 78 17.61 -5.85 22.15
C THR A 78 19.08 -5.53 21.97
N ASP A 79 19.63 -4.69 22.84
CA ASP A 79 21.03 -4.25 22.76
C ASP A 79 21.41 -3.76 21.35
N GLN A 80 20.51 -2.96 20.76
CA GLN A 80 20.65 -2.35 19.44
C GLN A 80 20.88 -3.35 18.29
N ALA A 81 20.31 -4.54 18.35
CA ALA A 81 20.44 -5.56 17.32
C ALA A 81 19.55 -5.26 16.08
N PRO A 82 20.12 -4.79 14.94
CA PRO A 82 19.32 -4.39 13.77
C PRO A 82 18.56 -5.57 13.13
N ILE A 83 19.06 -6.81 13.31
CA ILE A 83 18.40 -8.01 12.77
C ILE A 83 17.01 -8.20 13.38
N VAL A 84 16.79 -7.80 14.62
CA VAL A 84 15.48 -7.93 15.28
C VAL A 84 14.44 -7.10 14.54
N LEU A 85 14.77 -5.86 14.16
CA LEU A 85 13.89 -5.00 13.37
C LEU A 85 13.61 -5.60 11.99
N GLY A 86 14.61 -6.18 11.32
CA GLY A 86 14.43 -6.90 10.06
C GLY A 86 13.49 -8.10 10.19
N VAL A 87 13.64 -8.90 11.25
CA VAL A 87 12.76 -10.06 11.51
C VAL A 87 11.34 -9.60 11.86
N LEU A 88 11.16 -8.52 12.62
CA LEU A 88 9.83 -7.96 12.90
C LEU A 88 9.12 -7.51 11.61
N MET A 89 9.84 -6.89 10.67
CA MET A 89 9.28 -6.55 9.35
C MET A 89 8.95 -7.81 8.54
N ALA A 90 9.79 -8.85 8.59
CA ALA A 90 9.53 -10.14 7.95
C ALA A 90 8.27 -10.82 8.51
N ILE A 91 8.06 -10.78 9.82
CA ILE A 91 6.83 -11.26 10.48
C ILE A 91 5.63 -10.45 9.99
N LEU A 92 5.68 -9.13 10.04
CA LEU A 92 4.58 -8.27 9.62
C LEU A 92 4.23 -8.49 8.13
N GLY A 93 5.25 -8.55 7.25
CA GLY A 93 5.06 -8.86 5.83
C GLY A 93 4.49 -10.27 5.58
N THR A 94 4.79 -11.22 6.48
CA THR A 94 4.20 -12.56 6.44
C THR A 94 2.72 -12.54 6.85
N VAL A 95 2.35 -11.74 7.85
CA VAL A 95 0.94 -11.56 8.29
C VAL A 95 0.07 -10.96 7.18
N VAL A 96 0.65 -10.17 6.26
CA VAL A 96 -0.07 -9.66 5.08
C VAL A 96 -0.59 -10.82 4.20
N ILE A 97 0.06 -11.99 4.17
CA ILE A 97 -0.36 -13.15 3.36
C ILE A 97 -1.74 -13.69 3.78
N PRO A 98 -1.95 -14.15 5.05
CA PRO A 98 -3.24 -14.63 5.49
C PRO A 98 -4.30 -13.52 5.53
N LEU A 99 -3.91 -12.27 5.77
CA LEU A 99 -4.84 -11.14 5.73
C LEU A 99 -5.36 -10.90 4.30
N SER A 100 -4.48 -10.94 3.29
CA SER A 100 -4.86 -10.84 1.86
C SER A 100 -5.69 -12.03 1.41
N TYR A 101 -5.37 -13.24 1.89
CA TYR A 101 -6.21 -14.43 1.66
C TYR A 101 -7.64 -14.23 2.16
N ARG A 102 -7.80 -13.75 3.41
CA ARG A 102 -9.10 -13.48 4.00
C ARG A 102 -9.86 -12.40 3.24
N CYS A 103 -9.16 -11.32 2.86
CA CYS A 103 -9.74 -10.24 2.08
C CYS A 103 -10.22 -10.72 0.71
N ALA A 104 -9.43 -11.52 0.00
CA ALA A 104 -9.79 -12.09 -1.29
C ALA A 104 -10.94 -13.13 -1.18
N LEU A 105 -10.93 -13.94 -0.13
CA LEU A 105 -12.02 -14.90 0.15
C LEU A 105 -13.33 -14.16 0.39
N GLU A 106 -13.29 -13.11 1.20
CA GLU A 106 -14.44 -12.23 1.45
C GLU A 106 -14.89 -11.54 0.16
N LEU A 107 -13.95 -10.99 -0.61
CA LEU A 107 -14.25 -10.26 -1.84
C LEU A 107 -14.91 -11.14 -2.91
N TRP A 108 -14.33 -12.29 -3.19
CA TRP A 108 -14.70 -13.15 -4.33
C TRP A 108 -15.56 -14.36 -3.95
N GLY A 109 -15.65 -14.73 -2.67
CA GLY A 109 -16.37 -15.92 -2.20
C GLY A 109 -15.75 -17.23 -2.69
N ASN A 110 -14.50 -17.23 -3.17
CA ASN A 110 -13.88 -18.37 -3.85
C ASN A 110 -12.52 -18.72 -3.23
N LYS A 111 -12.44 -19.93 -2.64
CA LYS A 111 -11.22 -20.42 -1.98
C LYS A 111 -10.02 -20.54 -2.92
N GLN A 112 -10.22 -20.90 -4.20
CA GLN A 112 -9.13 -21.05 -5.15
C GLN A 112 -8.56 -19.68 -5.55
N VAL A 113 -9.43 -18.68 -5.72
CA VAL A 113 -9.03 -17.27 -5.92
C VAL A 113 -8.22 -16.78 -4.73
N ALA A 114 -8.71 -17.01 -3.50
CA ALA A 114 -8.02 -16.60 -2.29
C ALA A 114 -6.65 -17.30 -2.14
N LYS A 115 -6.54 -18.57 -2.48
CA LYS A 115 -5.24 -19.30 -2.52
C LYS A 115 -4.28 -18.67 -3.54
N ALA A 116 -4.75 -18.34 -4.74
CA ALA A 116 -3.92 -17.68 -5.75
C ALA A 116 -3.40 -16.33 -5.23
N VAL A 117 -4.24 -15.55 -4.56
CA VAL A 117 -3.83 -14.28 -3.92
C VAL A 117 -2.78 -14.51 -2.82
N ALA A 118 -2.98 -15.50 -1.94
CA ALA A 118 -2.02 -15.81 -0.89
C ALA A 118 -0.63 -16.15 -1.45
N TRP A 119 -0.55 -17.00 -2.45
CA TRP A 119 0.69 -17.33 -3.14
C TRP A 119 1.31 -16.13 -3.85
N SER A 120 0.51 -15.32 -4.52
CA SER A 120 0.99 -14.09 -5.17
C SER A 120 1.60 -13.13 -4.15
N VAL A 121 0.95 -12.89 -3.00
CA VAL A 121 1.48 -12.01 -1.93
C VAL A 121 2.73 -12.60 -1.29
N ALA A 122 2.77 -13.94 -1.11
CA ALA A 122 3.93 -14.62 -0.54
C ALA A 122 5.20 -14.43 -1.37
N LEU A 123 5.06 -14.43 -2.71
CA LEU A 123 6.18 -14.46 -3.67
C LEU A 123 6.35 -13.16 -4.46
N PHE A 124 5.51 -12.12 -4.24
CA PHE A 124 5.63 -10.87 -4.99
C PHE A 124 6.96 -10.18 -4.68
N PRO A 125 7.84 -9.95 -5.70
CA PRO A 125 9.24 -9.62 -5.46
C PRO A 125 9.45 -8.40 -4.57
N GLN A 126 8.74 -7.30 -4.85
CA GLN A 126 8.89 -6.07 -4.07
C GLN A 126 8.33 -6.20 -2.64
N LEU A 127 7.25 -6.97 -2.43
CA LEU A 127 6.74 -7.22 -1.08
C LEU A 127 7.73 -8.06 -0.25
N VAL A 128 8.33 -9.05 -0.88
CA VAL A 128 9.36 -9.89 -0.24
C VAL A 128 10.57 -9.04 0.14
N LEU A 129 11.08 -8.25 -0.80
CA LEU A 129 12.24 -7.39 -0.59
C LEU A 129 11.99 -6.36 0.52
N HIS A 130 10.88 -5.59 0.44
CA HIS A 130 10.60 -4.57 1.44
C HIS A 130 10.27 -5.15 2.83
N SER A 131 9.79 -6.40 2.90
CA SER A 131 9.58 -7.10 4.18
C SER A 131 10.87 -7.57 4.84
N ALA A 132 12.00 -7.57 4.12
CA ALA A 132 13.32 -7.89 4.66
C ALA A 132 14.07 -6.64 5.15
N LEU A 133 13.51 -5.45 4.92
CA LEU A 133 14.12 -4.16 5.24
C LEU A 133 13.29 -3.44 6.31
N TYR A 134 13.97 -2.69 7.18
CA TYR A 134 13.28 -1.84 8.15
C TYR A 134 12.74 -0.57 7.47
N LEU A 135 11.59 -0.71 6.82
CA LEU A 135 10.97 0.31 6.00
C LEU A 135 9.46 0.43 6.28
N ARG A 136 8.91 1.63 6.11
CA ARG A 136 7.49 1.96 6.33
C ARG A 136 6.52 1.32 5.33
N GLU A 137 7.02 0.78 4.22
CA GLU A 137 6.22 0.18 3.15
C GLU A 137 5.36 -0.98 3.64
N ILE A 138 5.88 -1.81 4.51
CA ILE A 138 5.17 -3.00 5.01
C ILE A 138 4.10 -2.67 6.04
N PRO A 139 4.34 -1.85 7.07
CA PRO A 139 3.27 -1.35 7.94
C PRO A 139 2.12 -0.71 7.17
N VAL A 140 2.42 0.12 6.16
CA VAL A 140 1.39 0.73 5.30
C VAL A 140 0.62 -0.34 4.52
N SER A 141 1.31 -1.32 3.90
CA SER A 141 0.67 -2.42 3.17
C SER A 141 -0.28 -3.23 4.07
N PHE A 142 0.16 -3.53 5.29
CA PHE A 142 -0.67 -4.23 6.27
C PHE A 142 -1.94 -3.44 6.60
N CYS A 143 -1.81 -2.15 6.92
CA CYS A 143 -2.94 -1.28 7.23
C CYS A 143 -3.91 -1.16 6.04
N LEU A 144 -3.40 -1.02 4.81
CA LEU A 144 -4.23 -0.93 3.61
C LEU A 144 -5.04 -2.22 3.36
N VAL A 145 -4.45 -3.41 3.55
CA VAL A 145 -5.19 -4.66 3.38
C VAL A 145 -6.21 -4.88 4.50
N ALA A 146 -5.88 -4.49 5.74
CA ALA A 146 -6.81 -4.54 6.86
C ALA A 146 -8.01 -3.60 6.63
N ALA A 147 -7.76 -2.37 6.17
CA ALA A 147 -8.80 -1.44 5.77
C ALA A 147 -9.64 -2.00 4.61
N ALA A 148 -9.01 -2.58 3.58
CA ALA A 148 -9.73 -3.20 2.46
C ALA A 148 -10.66 -4.33 2.91
N LEU A 149 -10.23 -5.17 3.85
CA LEU A 149 -11.09 -6.21 4.43
C LEU A 149 -12.31 -5.61 5.14
N CYS A 150 -12.11 -4.53 5.91
CA CYS A 150 -13.21 -3.79 6.54
C CYS A 150 -14.16 -3.18 5.49
N ALA A 151 -13.63 -2.55 4.44
CA ALA A 151 -14.44 -2.00 3.35
C ALA A 151 -15.29 -3.07 2.65
N VAL A 152 -14.69 -4.23 2.32
CA VAL A 152 -15.40 -5.36 1.69
C VAL A 152 -16.54 -5.86 2.60
N ARG A 153 -16.27 -6.05 3.88
CA ARG A 153 -17.28 -6.50 4.85
C ARG A 153 -18.40 -5.49 5.03
N TYR A 154 -18.06 -4.19 5.06
CA TYR A 154 -19.07 -3.15 5.13
C TYR A 154 -19.99 -3.18 3.90
N VAL A 155 -19.44 -3.22 2.69
CA VAL A 155 -20.23 -3.27 1.44
C VAL A 155 -21.15 -4.49 1.40
N LYS A 156 -20.68 -5.65 1.91
CA LYS A 156 -21.45 -6.91 1.90
C LYS A 156 -22.47 -7.01 3.00
N HIS A 157 -22.08 -6.69 4.23
CA HIS A 157 -22.86 -7.00 5.43
C HIS A 157 -23.48 -5.77 6.08
N ASN A 158 -23.12 -4.55 5.60
CA ASN A 158 -23.62 -3.28 6.11
C ASN A 158 -23.40 -3.08 7.63
N GLN A 159 -22.28 -3.57 8.15
CA GLN A 159 -21.91 -3.47 9.55
C GLN A 159 -21.13 -2.18 9.81
N ILE A 160 -21.70 -1.27 10.60
CA ILE A 160 -21.10 0.07 10.87
C ILE A 160 -19.70 0.00 11.51
N ASN A 161 -19.47 -1.00 12.38
CA ASN A 161 -18.17 -1.22 13.02
C ASN A 161 -17.04 -1.45 11.99
N GLN A 162 -17.35 -1.95 10.80
CA GLN A 162 -16.37 -2.14 9.72
C GLN A 162 -15.94 -0.80 9.12
N VAL A 163 -16.80 0.22 9.14
CA VAL A 163 -16.41 1.58 8.73
C VAL A 163 -15.45 2.19 9.74
N VAL A 164 -15.74 2.05 11.03
CA VAL A 164 -14.82 2.48 12.09
C VAL A 164 -13.47 1.77 11.95
N GLY A 165 -13.50 0.43 11.73
CA GLY A 165 -12.29 -0.34 11.46
C GLY A 165 -11.52 0.13 10.22
N TYR A 166 -12.22 0.50 9.14
CA TYR A 166 -11.58 1.06 7.96
C TYR A 166 -10.83 2.35 8.27
N PHE A 167 -11.49 3.32 8.92
CA PHE A 167 -10.87 4.58 9.28
C PHE A 167 -9.71 4.41 10.25
N PHE A 168 -9.87 3.52 11.24
CA PHE A 168 -8.79 3.17 12.16
C PHE A 168 -7.54 2.68 11.41
N TRP A 169 -7.69 1.74 10.47
CA TRP A 169 -6.56 1.20 9.73
C TRP A 169 -5.95 2.20 8.75
N ILE A 170 -6.77 3.04 8.09
CA ILE A 170 -6.23 4.11 7.24
C ILE A 170 -5.48 5.14 8.07
N PHE A 171 -6.01 5.56 9.22
CA PHE A 171 -5.32 6.46 10.13
C PHE A 171 -4.00 5.85 10.64
N SER A 172 -4.01 4.59 11.07
CA SER A 172 -2.80 3.87 11.46
C SER A 172 -1.76 3.82 10.33
N GLY A 173 -2.18 3.58 9.08
CA GLY A 173 -1.30 3.63 7.92
C GLY A 173 -0.78 5.03 7.62
N ALA A 174 -1.57 6.07 7.89
CA ALA A 174 -1.20 7.47 7.70
C ALA A 174 -0.10 7.93 8.67
N LEU A 175 -0.01 7.34 9.87
CA LEU A 175 1.09 7.58 10.80
C LEU A 175 2.45 7.21 10.21
N PHE A 176 2.49 6.21 9.32
CA PHE A 176 3.70 5.84 8.58
C PHE A 176 3.83 6.62 7.27
N HIS A 177 2.72 7.00 6.64
CA HIS A 177 2.73 7.73 5.37
C HIS A 177 1.41 8.49 5.15
N SER A 178 1.44 9.81 5.34
CA SER A 178 0.26 10.69 5.31
C SER A 178 -0.57 10.59 4.00
N GLY A 179 0.06 10.36 2.85
CA GLY A 179 -0.63 10.19 1.57
C GLY A 179 -1.68 9.06 1.54
N VAL A 180 -1.65 8.13 2.50
CA VAL A 180 -2.66 7.06 2.63
C VAL A 180 -4.04 7.62 3.00
N MET A 181 -4.10 8.82 3.61
CA MET A 181 -5.35 9.50 4.00
C MET A 181 -6.34 9.68 2.83
N VAL A 182 -5.86 9.78 1.59
CA VAL A 182 -6.72 9.87 0.40
C VAL A 182 -7.67 8.67 0.26
N ALA A 183 -7.33 7.53 0.87
CA ALA A 183 -8.23 6.38 0.88
C ALA A 183 -9.54 6.64 1.64
N MET A 184 -9.58 7.60 2.57
CA MET A 184 -10.81 7.96 3.30
C MET A 184 -11.87 8.58 2.37
N PRO A 185 -11.62 9.72 1.70
CA PRO A 185 -12.59 10.26 0.76
C PRO A 185 -12.83 9.32 -0.44
N ALA A 186 -11.82 8.55 -0.87
CA ALA A 186 -11.98 7.58 -1.95
C ALA A 186 -12.98 6.45 -1.60
N LEU A 187 -13.00 5.97 -0.34
CA LEU A 187 -14.03 5.04 0.10
C LEU A 187 -15.43 5.66 -0.05
N MET A 188 -15.60 6.92 0.33
CA MET A 188 -16.89 7.61 0.27
C MET A 188 -17.38 7.73 -1.19
N VAL A 189 -16.47 8.12 -2.11
CA VAL A 189 -16.76 8.13 -3.55
C VAL A 189 -17.12 6.73 -4.05
N GLY A 190 -16.36 5.71 -3.66
CA GLY A 190 -16.63 4.31 -3.99
C GLY A 190 -17.99 3.85 -3.48
N MET A 191 -18.33 4.19 -2.25
CA MET A 191 -19.63 3.87 -1.64
C MET A 191 -20.78 4.58 -2.37
N TRP A 192 -20.57 5.84 -2.77
CA TRP A 192 -21.56 6.58 -3.56
C TRP A 192 -21.89 5.91 -4.89
N THR A 193 -20.90 5.33 -5.57
CA THR A 193 -21.11 4.62 -6.84
C THR A 193 -21.92 3.32 -6.70
N VAL A 194 -21.90 2.69 -5.52
CA VAL A 194 -22.59 1.42 -5.22
C VAL A 194 -23.79 1.58 -4.27
N ARG A 195 -24.25 2.82 -4.06
CA ARG A 195 -25.30 3.18 -3.12
C ARG A 195 -26.54 2.28 -3.25
N PRO A 196 -27.17 1.88 -2.14
CA PRO A 196 -28.42 1.15 -2.16
C PRO A 196 -29.58 2.06 -2.61
N ARG A 197 -30.54 1.51 -3.36
CA ARG A 197 -31.68 2.24 -3.93
C ARG A 197 -32.89 2.28 -2.98
N GLY A 198 -32.67 2.53 -1.69
CA GLY A 198 -33.76 2.69 -0.71
C GLY A 198 -33.70 1.68 0.47
N GLY A 199 -34.66 1.84 1.41
CA GLY A 199 -34.79 1.03 2.60
C GLY A 199 -33.80 1.36 3.73
N ARG A 200 -33.81 0.55 4.79
CA ARG A 200 -32.97 0.73 5.97
C ARG A 200 -31.46 0.83 5.66
N ARG A 201 -31.00 0.13 4.59
CA ARG A 201 -29.62 0.19 4.11
C ARG A 201 -29.24 1.56 3.56
N ALA A 202 -30.19 2.29 2.96
CA ALA A 202 -29.93 3.64 2.48
C ALA A 202 -29.73 4.61 3.65
N VAL A 203 -30.53 4.51 4.70
CA VAL A 203 -30.38 5.34 5.91
C VAL A 203 -29.02 5.11 6.54
N THR A 204 -28.62 3.85 6.78
CA THR A 204 -27.30 3.52 7.32
C THR A 204 -26.18 4.07 6.41
N PHE A 205 -26.34 3.97 5.09
CA PHE A 205 -25.39 4.53 4.13
C PHE A 205 -25.22 6.05 4.30
N TYR A 206 -26.32 6.80 4.34
CA TYR A 206 -26.24 8.27 4.47
C TYR A 206 -25.66 8.68 5.82
N VAL A 207 -26.10 8.07 6.92
CA VAL A 207 -25.54 8.32 8.27
C VAL A 207 -24.04 8.05 8.29
N THR A 208 -23.63 6.91 7.77
CA THR A 208 -22.19 6.54 7.74
C THR A 208 -21.36 7.53 6.94
N ASN A 209 -21.84 7.91 5.75
CA ASN A 209 -21.11 8.87 4.92
C ASN A 209 -21.06 10.25 5.57
N THR A 210 -22.15 10.70 6.21
CA THR A 210 -22.14 11.97 6.95
C THR A 210 -21.14 11.94 8.10
N VAL A 211 -21.14 10.89 8.92
CA VAL A 211 -20.14 10.70 9.98
C VAL A 211 -18.71 10.69 9.43
N ALA A 212 -18.48 10.00 8.32
CA ALA A 212 -17.17 9.94 7.67
C ALA A 212 -16.72 11.31 7.13
N VAL A 213 -17.64 12.12 6.56
CA VAL A 213 -17.36 13.50 6.14
C VAL A 213 -17.00 14.37 7.33
N LEU A 214 -17.80 14.31 8.39
CA LEU A 214 -17.54 15.11 9.62
C LEU A 214 -16.21 14.71 10.27
N PHE A 215 -15.92 13.41 10.32
CA PHE A 215 -14.65 12.92 10.83
C PHE A 215 -13.46 13.39 9.99
N LEU A 216 -13.56 13.30 8.65
CA LEU A 216 -12.55 13.81 7.74
C LEU A 216 -12.37 15.33 7.87
N ALA A 217 -13.47 16.08 7.94
CA ALA A 217 -13.44 17.52 8.17
C ALA A 217 -12.78 17.87 9.51
N GLY A 218 -13.07 17.10 10.56
CA GLY A 218 -12.42 17.24 11.87
C GLY A 218 -10.92 17.00 11.81
N ILE A 219 -10.48 15.95 11.11
CA ILE A 219 -9.06 15.66 10.90
C ILE A 219 -8.38 16.81 10.13
N LEU A 220 -8.98 17.28 9.04
CA LEU A 220 -8.46 18.39 8.26
C LEU A 220 -8.39 19.69 9.06
N TYR A 221 -9.40 19.95 9.89
CA TYR A 221 -9.40 21.09 10.82
C TYR A 221 -8.28 20.98 11.85
N MET A 222 -8.13 19.82 12.50
CA MET A 222 -7.03 19.58 13.45
C MET A 222 -5.67 19.69 12.78
N ALA A 223 -5.54 19.20 11.57
CA ALA A 223 -4.31 19.29 10.78
C ALA A 223 -3.94 20.72 10.43
N ASN A 224 -4.94 21.57 10.18
CA ASN A 224 -4.73 22.99 9.89
C ASN A 224 -4.44 23.80 11.17
N SER A 225 -4.90 23.33 12.32
CA SER A 225 -4.75 24.02 13.61
C SER A 225 -3.55 23.56 14.45
N SER A 226 -2.95 22.40 14.13
CA SER A 226 -1.83 21.83 14.87
C SER A 226 -0.60 21.65 13.97
N SER A 227 0.57 22.04 14.47
CA SER A 227 1.87 21.80 13.83
C SER A 227 2.31 20.32 13.82
N VAL A 228 1.44 19.40 14.26
CA VAL A 228 1.76 17.99 14.44
C VAL A 228 1.74 17.25 13.11
N GLY A 229 2.91 17.03 12.52
CA GLY A 229 3.15 15.98 11.49
C GLY A 229 2.45 16.16 10.13
N MET A 230 1.70 17.23 9.93
CA MET A 230 0.88 17.46 8.75
C MET A 230 1.27 18.75 8.00
N ASP A 231 2.50 19.19 8.12
CA ASP A 231 3.04 20.38 7.42
C ASP A 231 2.78 20.37 5.90
N LYS A 232 2.52 19.19 5.33
CA LYS A 232 2.14 19.03 3.91
C LYS A 232 0.67 19.33 3.63
N PHE A 233 -0.20 19.39 4.64
CA PHE A 233 -1.63 19.66 4.50
C PHE A 233 -2.09 20.95 5.20
N GLY A 234 -1.28 21.50 6.09
CA GLY A 234 -1.59 22.68 6.91
C GLY A 234 -1.21 24.03 6.28
N GLY A 235 -0.73 24.03 5.05
CA GLY A 235 -0.41 25.27 4.32
C GLY A 235 -1.51 25.65 3.32
N SER A 236 -1.51 26.93 2.88
CA SER A 236 -2.30 27.34 1.73
C SER A 236 -1.99 26.45 0.51
N LEU A 237 -2.92 26.38 -0.47
CA LEU A 237 -2.68 25.64 -1.73
C LEU A 237 -1.35 26.07 -2.41
N GLU A 238 -0.92 27.31 -2.24
CA GLU A 238 0.36 27.83 -2.74
C GLU A 238 1.56 27.23 -1.97
N GLN A 239 1.46 27.10 -0.64
CA GLN A 239 2.52 26.46 0.16
C GLN A 239 2.62 24.96 -0.15
N ALA A 240 1.49 24.29 -0.37
CA ALA A 240 1.45 22.92 -0.82
C ALA A 240 2.10 22.77 -2.20
N ALA A 241 1.79 23.65 -3.15
CA ALA A 241 2.42 23.68 -4.49
C ALA A 241 3.94 23.91 -4.40
N GLY A 242 4.40 24.86 -3.58
CA GLY A 242 5.82 25.11 -3.36
C GLY A 242 6.56 23.95 -2.68
N THR A 243 5.87 23.21 -1.83
CA THR A 243 6.43 21.99 -1.20
C THR A 243 6.55 20.86 -2.21
N PHE A 244 5.57 20.69 -3.09
CA PHE A 244 5.64 19.74 -4.21
C PHE A 244 6.78 20.07 -5.16
N GLU A 245 6.95 21.32 -5.53
CA GLU A 245 8.05 21.77 -6.42
C GLU A 245 9.42 21.51 -5.80
N LYS A 246 9.63 21.84 -4.53
CA LYS A 246 10.88 21.54 -3.79
C LYS A 246 11.16 20.05 -3.72
N GLN A 247 10.13 19.23 -3.47
CA GLN A 247 10.28 17.77 -3.42
C GLN A 247 10.59 17.22 -4.82
N GLU A 248 9.97 17.74 -5.86
CA GLU A 248 10.21 17.34 -7.23
C GLU A 248 11.65 17.68 -7.68
N MET A 249 12.19 18.84 -7.31
CA MET A 249 13.58 19.21 -7.55
C MET A 249 14.56 18.27 -6.81
N ARG A 250 14.27 17.88 -5.58
CA ARG A 250 15.09 16.92 -4.82
C ARG A 250 15.09 15.53 -5.46
N ASP A 251 13.93 15.04 -5.88
CA ASP A 251 13.77 13.71 -6.48
C ASP A 251 14.23 13.66 -7.94
N ALA A 252 14.34 14.82 -8.59
CA ALA A 252 14.76 14.96 -9.98
C ALA A 252 16.28 14.82 -10.19
N THR A 253 17.05 14.52 -9.14
CA THR A 253 18.50 14.32 -9.21
C THR A 253 18.85 12.86 -9.43
N GLY A 254 19.82 12.59 -10.34
CA GLY A 254 20.36 11.25 -10.58
C GLY A 254 19.73 10.50 -11.77
N GLY A 255 20.32 9.35 -12.08
CA GLY A 255 19.96 8.54 -13.27
C GLY A 255 18.61 7.82 -13.23
N ALA A 256 17.85 7.95 -12.14
CA ALA A 256 16.51 7.39 -11.96
C ALA A 256 15.39 8.45 -12.04
N ALA A 257 15.73 9.72 -12.30
CA ALA A 257 14.77 10.81 -12.41
C ALA A 257 13.84 10.63 -13.62
N TYR A 258 12.59 11.08 -13.49
CA TYR A 258 11.67 11.15 -14.63
C TYR A 258 12.15 12.17 -15.67
N PRO A 259 11.81 11.96 -16.96
CA PRO A 259 12.09 12.92 -18.01
C PRO A 259 11.54 14.31 -17.66
N ALA A 260 12.24 15.38 -18.10
CA ALA A 260 11.88 16.76 -17.76
C ALA A 260 10.42 17.13 -18.10
N TRP A 261 9.91 16.64 -19.25
CA TRP A 261 8.54 16.90 -19.69
C TRP A 261 7.47 16.30 -18.77
N LEU A 262 7.83 15.26 -17.99
CA LEU A 262 6.92 14.57 -17.07
C LEU A 262 6.91 15.21 -15.68
N ARG A 263 7.80 16.16 -15.40
CA ARG A 263 7.84 16.87 -14.12
C ARG A 263 6.64 17.81 -13.99
N VAL A 264 6.16 17.99 -12.76
CA VAL A 264 4.99 18.82 -12.44
C VAL A 264 5.46 20.11 -11.78
N SER A 265 4.95 21.24 -12.23
CA SER A 265 5.21 22.56 -11.67
C SER A 265 4.17 23.00 -10.62
N GLY A 266 3.17 22.16 -10.34
CA GLY A 266 2.11 22.42 -9.34
C GLY A 266 0.91 23.19 -9.87
N GLY A 267 0.87 23.52 -11.19
CA GLY A 267 -0.24 24.25 -11.81
C GLY A 267 -1.27 23.34 -12.49
N PHE A 268 -2.48 23.88 -12.74
CA PHE A 268 -3.53 23.21 -13.53
C PHE A 268 -3.10 22.84 -14.95
N SER A 269 -2.09 23.54 -15.49
CA SER A 269 -1.47 23.25 -16.79
C SER A 269 -0.88 21.84 -16.88
N ASP A 270 -0.61 21.19 -15.74
CA ASP A 270 0.03 19.88 -15.68
C ASP A 270 -0.98 18.70 -15.64
N ILE A 271 -2.28 18.95 -15.65
CA ILE A 271 -3.33 17.91 -15.58
C ILE A 271 -3.18 16.87 -16.70
N TRP A 272 -2.77 17.27 -17.89
CA TRP A 272 -2.55 16.35 -19.01
C TRP A 272 -1.41 15.35 -18.76
N LYS A 273 -0.49 15.65 -17.86
CA LYS A 273 0.62 14.76 -17.47
C LYS A 273 0.18 13.62 -16.56
N VAL A 274 -0.98 13.74 -15.89
CA VAL A 274 -1.47 12.76 -14.89
C VAL A 274 -1.54 11.33 -15.44
N PRO A 275 -2.09 11.05 -16.63
CA PRO A 275 -2.11 9.68 -17.17
C PRO A 275 -0.70 9.11 -17.39
N PHE A 276 0.22 9.94 -17.86
CA PHE A 276 1.61 9.53 -18.11
C PHE A 276 2.38 9.31 -16.80
N ARG A 277 2.14 10.12 -15.78
CA ARG A 277 2.71 9.93 -14.44
C ARG A 277 2.16 8.67 -13.77
N LEU A 278 0.87 8.39 -13.92
CA LEU A 278 0.28 7.14 -13.46
C LEU A 278 0.92 5.93 -14.16
N ALA A 279 1.10 6.00 -15.48
CA ALA A 279 1.80 4.97 -16.23
C ALA A 279 3.27 4.82 -15.77
N ALA A 280 3.95 5.93 -15.54
CA ALA A 280 5.31 5.93 -15.00
C ALA A 280 5.37 5.31 -13.60
N LEU A 281 4.45 5.65 -12.69
CA LEU A 281 4.37 5.03 -11.37
C LEU A 281 4.18 3.52 -11.46
N LEU A 282 3.24 3.05 -12.31
CA LEU A 282 2.87 1.64 -12.39
C LEU A 282 3.89 0.79 -13.15
N TYR A 283 4.51 1.35 -14.19
CA TYR A 283 5.26 0.55 -15.16
C TYR A 283 6.74 0.92 -15.28
N SER A 284 7.26 1.89 -14.51
CA SER A 284 8.70 2.14 -14.50
C SER A 284 9.46 1.09 -13.66
N PRO A 285 10.65 0.74 -14.04
CA PRO A 285 11.35 0.95 -15.31
C PRO A 285 11.10 -0.24 -16.29
N LEU A 286 10.02 -0.18 -17.07
CA LEU A 286 9.73 -1.25 -18.05
C LEU A 286 10.58 -1.11 -19.33
N VAL A 287 11.07 0.10 -19.59
CA VAL A 287 11.83 0.39 -20.81
C VAL A 287 13.30 0.03 -20.62
N PRO A 288 13.89 -0.79 -21.51
CA PRO A 288 15.24 -1.35 -21.33
C PRO A 288 16.34 -0.32 -21.04
N PHE A 289 16.32 0.86 -21.68
CA PHE A 289 17.32 1.91 -21.44
C PHE A 289 17.25 2.58 -20.06
N MET A 290 16.19 2.32 -19.31
CA MET A 290 16.05 2.74 -17.90
C MET A 290 16.68 1.76 -16.91
N ILE A 291 17.03 0.54 -17.37
CA ILE A 291 17.60 -0.51 -16.53
C ILE A 291 19.12 -0.31 -16.46
N ARG A 292 19.58 0.35 -15.39
CA ARG A 292 21.00 0.67 -15.17
C ARG A 292 21.61 -0.03 -13.94
N SER A 293 20.84 -0.87 -13.27
CA SER A 293 21.29 -1.56 -12.05
C SER A 293 20.47 -2.83 -11.81
N PRO A 294 20.96 -3.80 -11.02
CA PRO A 294 20.18 -4.98 -10.62
C PRO A 294 18.85 -4.64 -9.93
N GLY A 295 18.81 -3.56 -9.16
CA GLY A 295 17.56 -3.07 -8.54
C GLY A 295 16.55 -2.58 -9.57
N HIS A 296 16.99 -1.96 -10.66
CA HIS A 296 16.11 -1.58 -11.78
C HIS A 296 15.58 -2.81 -12.52
N LEU A 297 16.37 -3.88 -12.66
CA LEU A 297 15.92 -5.14 -13.27
C LEU A 297 14.77 -5.77 -12.46
N LEU A 298 14.93 -5.84 -11.12
CA LEU A 298 13.86 -6.30 -10.24
C LEU A 298 12.62 -5.40 -10.34
N GLY A 299 12.82 -4.09 -10.45
CA GLY A 299 11.75 -3.13 -10.69
C GLY A 299 11.03 -3.35 -12.04
N ALA A 300 11.74 -3.76 -13.08
CA ALA A 300 11.17 -4.09 -14.40
C ALA A 300 10.33 -5.37 -14.33
N VAL A 301 10.80 -6.41 -13.64
CA VAL A 301 10.01 -7.63 -13.37
C VAL A 301 8.72 -7.28 -12.65
N ASP A 302 8.81 -6.48 -11.60
CA ASP A 302 7.66 -5.99 -10.85
C ASP A 302 6.69 -5.20 -11.75
N ALA A 303 7.19 -4.30 -12.61
CA ALA A 303 6.38 -3.54 -13.57
C ALA A 303 5.64 -4.47 -14.56
N GLY A 304 6.30 -5.51 -15.04
CA GLY A 304 5.68 -6.56 -15.88
C GLY A 304 4.54 -7.29 -15.14
N LEU A 305 4.73 -7.60 -13.85
CA LEU A 305 3.68 -8.18 -13.01
C LEU A 305 2.50 -7.21 -12.82
N TYR A 306 2.77 -5.91 -12.63
CA TYR A 306 1.71 -4.89 -12.59
C TYR A 306 0.92 -4.82 -13.89
N LEU A 307 1.60 -4.84 -15.04
CA LEU A 307 0.94 -4.88 -16.35
C LEU A 307 0.06 -6.12 -16.49
N TYR A 308 0.55 -7.28 -16.05
CA TYR A 308 -0.22 -8.53 -16.05
C TYR A 308 -1.47 -8.41 -15.15
N LEU A 309 -1.36 -7.81 -13.95
CA LEU A 309 -2.48 -7.64 -13.04
C LEU A 309 -3.51 -6.65 -13.60
N CYS A 310 -3.08 -5.52 -14.17
CA CYS A 310 -3.97 -4.57 -14.84
C CYS A 310 -4.68 -5.22 -16.04
N ARG A 311 -3.97 -6.02 -16.85
CA ARG A 311 -4.57 -6.83 -17.92
C ARG A 311 -5.62 -7.80 -17.38
N ASN A 312 -5.38 -8.45 -16.23
CA ASN A 312 -6.37 -9.33 -15.62
C ASN A 312 -7.64 -8.58 -15.24
N ILE A 313 -7.54 -7.38 -14.67
CA ILE A 313 -8.70 -6.52 -14.38
C ILE A 313 -9.46 -6.20 -15.67
N TYR A 314 -8.75 -5.75 -16.70
CA TYR A 314 -9.35 -5.40 -17.99
C TYR A 314 -10.07 -6.61 -18.62
N MET A 315 -9.40 -7.76 -18.73
CA MET A 315 -9.97 -8.97 -19.31
C MET A 315 -11.14 -9.57 -18.53
N ASN A 316 -11.30 -9.21 -17.26
CA ASN A 316 -12.36 -9.67 -16.38
C ASN A 316 -13.22 -8.50 -15.87
N TRP A 317 -13.24 -7.38 -16.61
CA TRP A 317 -13.91 -6.14 -16.23
C TRP A 317 -15.37 -6.36 -15.82
N ARG A 318 -16.09 -7.22 -16.54
CA ARG A 318 -17.47 -7.55 -16.21
C ARG A 318 -17.62 -8.12 -14.80
N SER A 319 -16.74 -9.04 -14.38
CA SER A 319 -16.76 -9.62 -13.04
C SER A 319 -16.42 -8.58 -11.96
N VAL A 320 -15.46 -7.70 -12.24
CA VAL A 320 -15.08 -6.62 -11.33
C VAL A 320 -16.22 -5.59 -11.19
N LYS A 321 -16.80 -5.15 -12.30
CA LYS A 321 -17.89 -4.16 -12.33
C LYS A 321 -19.16 -4.66 -11.62
N LEU A 322 -19.49 -5.94 -11.73
CA LEU A 322 -20.65 -6.54 -11.09
C LEU A 322 -20.43 -6.81 -9.59
N ASN A 323 -19.19 -6.91 -9.13
CA ASN A 323 -18.87 -7.05 -7.71
C ASN A 323 -18.71 -5.67 -7.07
N ARG A 324 -19.74 -5.20 -6.35
CA ARG A 324 -19.77 -3.88 -5.71
C ARG A 324 -18.54 -3.64 -4.82
N SER A 325 -18.13 -4.64 -4.04
CA SER A 325 -16.95 -4.50 -3.16
C SER A 325 -15.65 -4.36 -3.96
N ALA A 326 -15.52 -5.09 -5.08
CA ALA A 326 -14.35 -4.97 -5.96
C ALA A 326 -14.30 -3.59 -6.62
N LEU A 327 -15.44 -3.03 -7.03
CA LEU A 327 -15.51 -1.69 -7.60
C LEU A 327 -15.11 -0.61 -6.60
N VAL A 328 -15.58 -0.71 -5.34
CA VAL A 328 -15.19 0.21 -4.26
C VAL A 328 -13.68 0.14 -4.00
N LEU A 329 -13.12 -1.06 -3.88
CA LEU A 329 -11.68 -1.22 -3.67
C LEU A 329 -10.86 -0.70 -4.86
N LEU A 330 -11.36 -0.87 -6.09
CA LEU A 330 -10.70 -0.35 -7.29
C LEU A 330 -10.67 1.18 -7.29
N ILE A 331 -11.74 1.85 -6.86
CA ILE A 331 -11.80 3.31 -6.73
C ILE A 331 -10.80 3.79 -5.66
N VAL A 332 -10.77 3.15 -4.50
CA VAL A 332 -9.80 3.47 -3.43
C VAL A 332 -8.37 3.30 -3.94
N MET A 333 -8.08 2.19 -4.60
CA MET A 333 -6.76 1.89 -5.16
C MET A 333 -6.36 2.91 -6.24
N LEU A 334 -7.28 3.26 -7.13
CA LEU A 334 -7.03 4.27 -8.17
C LEU A 334 -6.73 5.64 -7.57
N ALA A 335 -7.46 6.06 -6.55
CA ALA A 335 -7.20 7.32 -5.85
C ALA A 335 -5.82 7.35 -5.20
N LEU A 336 -5.40 6.24 -4.57
CA LEU A 336 -4.05 6.10 -4.02
C LEU A 336 -2.99 6.20 -5.13
N TYR A 337 -3.14 5.46 -6.24
CA TYR A 337 -2.19 5.53 -7.35
C TYR A 337 -2.12 6.91 -7.99
N LEU A 338 -3.26 7.59 -8.17
CA LEU A 338 -3.30 8.95 -8.71
C LEU A 338 -2.54 9.92 -7.78
N LEU A 339 -2.82 9.91 -6.47
CA LEU A 339 -2.11 10.78 -5.54
C LEU A 339 -0.60 10.51 -5.55
N PHE A 340 -0.20 9.25 -5.43
CA PHE A 340 1.22 8.90 -5.41
C PHE A 340 1.91 9.18 -6.75
N SER A 341 1.19 9.09 -7.89
CA SER A 341 1.76 9.43 -9.19
C SER A 341 2.09 10.91 -9.32
N LEU A 342 1.34 11.79 -8.64
CA LEU A 342 1.60 13.22 -8.61
C LEU A 342 2.81 13.58 -7.72
N GLY A 343 3.03 12.86 -6.64
CA GLY A 343 4.10 13.13 -5.68
C GLY A 343 5.44 12.43 -5.96
N VAL A 344 5.60 11.74 -7.11
CA VAL A 344 6.79 10.93 -7.41
C VAL A 344 7.43 11.35 -8.72
N SER A 345 8.72 11.68 -8.71
CA SER A 345 9.49 12.11 -9.89
C SER A 345 10.73 11.24 -10.17
N ASN A 346 10.78 10.06 -9.53
CA ASN A 346 11.92 9.15 -9.60
C ASN A 346 11.44 7.69 -9.63
N PHE A 347 12.08 6.85 -10.46
CA PHE A 347 11.71 5.42 -10.62
C PHE A 347 11.90 4.62 -9.32
N GLY A 348 12.93 4.91 -8.54
CA GLY A 348 13.18 4.20 -7.28
C GLY A 348 12.07 4.48 -6.26
N THR A 349 11.68 5.74 -6.14
CA THR A 349 10.56 6.17 -5.31
C THR A 349 9.23 5.59 -5.82
N ALA A 350 9.03 5.53 -7.16
CA ALA A 350 7.85 4.90 -7.77
C ALA A 350 7.69 3.43 -7.37
N ILE A 351 8.78 2.65 -7.45
CA ILE A 351 8.80 1.23 -7.06
C ILE A 351 8.38 1.07 -5.59
N ARG A 352 8.90 1.91 -4.70
CA ARG A 352 8.56 1.87 -3.27
C ARG A 352 7.10 2.24 -3.01
N HIS A 353 6.59 3.28 -3.66
CA HIS A 353 5.20 3.70 -3.46
C HIS A 353 4.21 2.65 -3.97
N ARG A 354 4.43 2.06 -5.16
CA ARG A 354 3.55 1.01 -5.66
C ARG A 354 3.63 -0.27 -4.81
N ALA A 355 4.79 -0.59 -4.22
CA ALA A 355 4.94 -1.73 -3.32
C ALA A 355 3.97 -1.68 -2.14
N LYS A 356 3.70 -0.48 -1.57
CA LYS A 356 2.72 -0.29 -0.49
C LYS A 356 1.31 -0.75 -0.88
N MET A 357 0.95 -0.58 -2.15
CA MET A 357 -0.39 -0.86 -2.68
C MET A 357 -0.48 -2.22 -3.38
N SER A 358 0.66 -2.91 -3.58
CA SER A 358 0.72 -4.21 -4.25
C SER A 358 -0.25 -5.25 -3.67
N PRO A 359 -0.37 -5.43 -2.33
CA PRO A 359 -1.28 -6.44 -1.79
C PRO A 359 -2.74 -6.14 -2.13
N LEU A 360 -3.13 -4.87 -2.18
CA LEU A 360 -4.48 -4.46 -2.55
C LEU A 360 -4.77 -4.80 -4.02
N LEU A 361 -3.84 -4.50 -4.93
CA LEU A 361 -3.95 -4.88 -6.34
C LEU A 361 -4.02 -6.40 -6.51
N LEU A 362 -3.20 -7.15 -5.77
CA LEU A 362 -3.20 -8.62 -5.79
C LEU A 362 -4.53 -9.20 -5.30
N VAL A 363 -5.12 -8.64 -4.25
CA VAL A 363 -6.47 -9.04 -3.74
C VAL A 363 -7.53 -8.88 -4.84
N ILE A 364 -7.48 -7.81 -5.61
CA ILE A 364 -8.44 -7.56 -6.69
C ILE A 364 -8.16 -8.46 -7.91
N ALA A 365 -6.91 -8.60 -8.33
CA ALA A 365 -6.54 -9.04 -9.68
C ALA A 365 -5.92 -10.43 -9.80
N ALA A 366 -5.19 -10.92 -8.79
CA ALA A 366 -4.38 -12.13 -8.94
C ALA A 366 -5.20 -13.40 -9.16
N GLY A 367 -6.38 -13.46 -8.58
CA GLY A 367 -7.28 -14.62 -8.70
C GLY A 367 -8.26 -14.59 -9.88
N LEU A 368 -8.36 -13.48 -10.64
CA LEU A 368 -9.31 -13.33 -11.74
C LEU A 368 -9.15 -14.38 -12.85
N PRO A 369 -7.93 -14.83 -13.22
CA PRO A 369 -7.77 -15.92 -14.19
C PRO A 369 -8.42 -17.23 -13.74
N VAL A 370 -8.44 -17.51 -12.43
CA VAL A 370 -9.10 -18.70 -11.85
C VAL A 370 -10.61 -18.62 -12.08
N LEU A 371 -11.23 -17.47 -11.75
CA LEU A 371 -12.67 -17.24 -12.00
C LEU A 371 -13.02 -17.43 -13.47
N ARG A 372 -12.21 -16.90 -14.38
CA ARG A 372 -12.42 -17.02 -15.82
C ARG A 372 -12.37 -18.48 -16.29
N ARG A 373 -11.41 -19.26 -15.78
CA ARG A 373 -11.30 -20.69 -16.12
C ARG A 373 -12.54 -21.47 -15.64
N GLN A 374 -12.98 -21.24 -14.41
CA GLN A 374 -14.17 -21.88 -13.85
C GLN A 374 -15.42 -21.55 -14.68
N ALA A 375 -15.66 -20.28 -14.97
CA ALA A 375 -16.78 -19.86 -15.78
C ALA A 375 -16.77 -20.45 -17.21
N ARG A 376 -15.60 -20.69 -17.80
CA ARG A 376 -15.48 -21.38 -19.10
C ARG A 376 -15.81 -22.88 -18.99
N ALA A 377 -15.34 -23.54 -17.94
CA ALA A 377 -15.62 -24.96 -17.71
C ALA A 377 -17.12 -25.20 -17.50
N GLU A 378 -17.79 -24.36 -16.70
CA GLU A 378 -19.23 -24.43 -16.49
C GLU A 378 -20.04 -24.23 -17.79
N ARG A 379 -19.60 -23.31 -18.67
CA ARG A 379 -20.26 -23.09 -19.97
C ARG A 379 -20.12 -24.29 -20.90
N ARG A 380 -18.96 -24.96 -20.93
CA ARG A 380 -18.75 -26.16 -21.73
C ARG A 380 -19.66 -27.29 -21.27
N PHE A 381 -19.69 -27.54 -19.94
CA PHE A 381 -20.55 -28.57 -19.36
C PHE A 381 -22.06 -28.36 -19.61
N ARG A 382 -22.51 -27.12 -19.74
CA ARG A 382 -23.93 -26.82 -20.06
C ARG A 382 -24.24 -26.91 -21.56
N ALA A 383 -23.25 -26.93 -22.41
CA ALA A 383 -23.40 -27.02 -23.86
C ALA A 383 -23.33 -28.48 -24.38
N GLU A 384 -22.82 -29.38 -23.56
CA GLU A 384 -22.87 -30.85 -23.70
C GLU A 384 -24.17 -31.40 -23.06
#